data_1655bb7509048e06531e2655f51a76e4
#
_entry.id   1655bb7509048e06531e2655f51a76e4
#
_cell.length_a   1.000
_cell.length_b   1.000
_cell.length_c   1.000
_cell.angle_alpha   90.00
_cell.angle_beta   90.00
_cell.angle_gamma   90.00
#
_symmetry.space_group_name_H-M   'P 1'
#
loop_
_entity.id
_entity.type
_entity.pdbx_description
1 polymer ?
#
loop_
_entity_poly.entity_id
_entity_poly.type
_entity_poly.pdbx_seq_one_letter_code
_entity_poly.pdbx_strand_id
1 'polypeptide(L)'
;SLAEEVCRRNGWELVKQPIDWDSKDMELSSGSIDCIWNGFTMDGRESDYTWTTPYIDNSQVVIVKSDSSINSLSDLAGKVVVVQSDSSALAAFTGEDAEPENVALAKSFASLQQVGDYNGAFMNLEAGSVDAICMDMGVANYELNARGGRFRMLSQHVSNEQYGIGFKLGNTELRDKVQSTLLDMLDDGTFLSIAEEWGLEESICLSADNVVNDSDLAVDKGNFFVELGSVVSKLAEGMLASLAIFVLTLVFSLPLGLLLMFVRLSKVNVIRWIAKIYISIMRGTPLMLQLLVVFFGPY
;
A
#
# COMPACT_ATOMS: atom_id res chain seq x y z
N SER A 1 9.27 22.19 6.15
CA SER A 1 9.45 21.04 5.23
C SER A 1 9.76 21.52 3.81
N LEU A 2 10.26 20.62 2.93
CA LEU A 2 10.54 20.94 1.52
C LEU A 2 9.30 21.45 0.79
N ALA A 3 8.15 20.80 0.95
CA ALA A 3 6.90 21.19 0.29
C ALA A 3 6.42 22.59 0.71
N GLU A 4 6.54 22.96 1.99
CA GLU A 4 6.20 24.30 2.48
C GLU A 4 7.07 25.38 1.84
N GLU A 5 8.37 25.11 1.71
CA GLU A 5 9.30 26.06 1.12
C GLU A 5 9.07 26.21 -0.40
N VAL A 6 8.81 25.09 -1.10
CA VAL A 6 8.46 25.13 -2.54
C VAL A 6 7.18 25.94 -2.76
N CYS A 7 6.15 25.71 -1.98
CA CYS A 7 4.89 26.45 -2.08
C CYS A 7 5.11 27.95 -1.77
N ARG A 8 5.90 28.28 -0.72
CA ARG A 8 6.22 29.66 -0.36
C ARG A 8 6.93 30.40 -1.50
N ARG A 9 7.90 29.76 -2.16
CA ARG A 9 8.66 30.37 -3.28
C ARG A 9 7.80 30.62 -4.52
N ASN A 10 6.83 29.72 -4.76
CA ASN A 10 5.92 29.83 -5.90
C ASN A 10 4.64 30.64 -5.60
N GLY A 11 4.44 31.11 -4.37
CA GLY A 11 3.23 31.83 -3.97
C GLY A 11 1.98 30.93 -3.93
N TRP A 12 2.17 29.65 -3.70
CA TRP A 12 1.10 28.65 -3.57
C TRP A 12 0.70 28.41 -2.11
N GLU A 13 -0.52 27.97 -1.92
CA GLU A 13 -0.99 27.47 -0.62
C GLU A 13 -0.78 25.95 -0.55
N LEU A 14 -0.09 25.48 0.50
CA LEU A 14 0.11 24.06 0.71
C LEU A 14 -1.08 23.46 1.46
N VAL A 15 -1.74 22.49 0.84
CA VAL A 15 -2.75 21.65 1.47
C VAL A 15 -2.20 20.25 1.64
N LYS A 16 -2.00 19.81 2.89
CA LYS A 16 -1.58 18.43 3.19
C LYS A 16 -2.83 17.55 3.27
N GLN A 17 -3.06 16.73 2.26
CA GLN A 17 -4.20 15.83 2.14
C GLN A 17 -3.79 14.40 2.51
N PRO A 18 -4.24 13.87 3.66
CA PRO A 18 -4.09 12.45 3.97
C PRO A 18 -4.94 11.61 3.01
N ILE A 19 -4.36 10.53 2.50
CA ILE A 19 -5.04 9.57 1.62
C ILE A 19 -4.77 8.14 2.09
N ASP A 20 -5.66 7.22 1.76
CA ASP A 20 -5.35 5.80 1.83
C ASP A 20 -4.37 5.45 0.71
N TRP A 21 -3.29 4.73 1.05
CA TRP A 21 -2.21 4.48 0.09
C TRP A 21 -2.67 3.71 -1.15
N ASP A 22 -3.60 2.78 -0.99
CA ASP A 22 -4.18 2.01 -2.09
C ASP A 22 -5.02 2.88 -3.05
N SER A 23 -5.43 4.10 -2.64
CA SER A 23 -6.22 5.03 -3.47
C SER A 23 -5.41 6.11 -4.16
N LYS A 24 -4.08 6.15 -3.97
CA LYS A 24 -3.19 7.22 -4.45
C LYS A 24 -3.36 7.55 -5.94
N ASP A 25 -3.48 6.51 -6.78
CA ASP A 25 -3.59 6.66 -8.23
C ASP A 25 -4.93 7.29 -8.63
N MET A 26 -5.99 6.88 -7.93
CA MET A 26 -7.33 7.44 -8.14
C MET A 26 -7.40 8.91 -7.71
N GLU A 27 -6.84 9.23 -6.54
CA GLU A 27 -6.80 10.59 -6.01
C GLU A 27 -6.00 11.53 -6.92
N LEU A 28 -4.83 11.06 -7.41
CA LEU A 28 -4.01 11.81 -8.35
C LEU A 28 -4.66 11.95 -9.73
N SER A 29 -5.26 10.89 -10.26
CA SER A 29 -5.89 10.90 -11.58
C SER A 29 -7.15 11.75 -11.62
N SER A 30 -7.94 11.78 -10.53
CA SER A 30 -9.14 12.61 -10.39
C SER A 30 -8.82 14.10 -10.18
N GLY A 31 -7.58 14.43 -9.76
CA GLY A 31 -7.19 15.78 -9.41
C GLY A 31 -7.61 16.20 -8.00
N SER A 32 -7.94 15.24 -7.12
CA SER A 32 -8.15 15.49 -5.70
C SER A 32 -6.85 15.92 -5.01
N ILE A 33 -5.71 15.43 -5.51
CA ILE A 33 -4.36 15.87 -5.15
C ILE A 33 -3.59 16.24 -6.41
N ASP A 34 -2.65 17.18 -6.29
CA ASP A 34 -1.80 17.67 -7.39
C ASP A 34 -0.55 16.81 -7.58
N CYS A 35 -0.03 16.24 -6.50
CA CYS A 35 1.14 15.37 -6.50
C CYS A 35 1.15 14.46 -5.28
N ILE A 36 1.97 13.41 -5.35
CA ILE A 36 2.30 12.54 -4.22
C ILE A 36 3.70 12.92 -3.73
N TRP A 37 3.76 13.44 -2.50
CA TRP A 37 5.01 13.91 -1.90
C TRP A 37 5.10 13.50 -0.43
N ASN A 38 5.48 12.24 -0.22
CA ASN A 38 5.52 11.64 1.12
C ASN A 38 6.71 10.68 1.33
N GLY A 39 7.76 10.77 0.53
CA GLY A 39 8.77 9.73 0.41
C GLY A 39 8.29 8.65 -0.56
N PHE A 40 8.02 9.05 -1.80
CA PHE A 40 7.46 8.18 -2.81
C PHE A 40 8.57 7.57 -3.66
N THR A 41 8.73 6.25 -3.59
CA THR A 41 9.73 5.48 -4.34
C THR A 41 9.43 5.50 -5.83
N MET A 42 10.45 5.87 -6.61
CA MET A 42 10.37 5.89 -8.07
C MET A 42 10.58 4.50 -8.68
N ASP A 43 11.50 3.72 -8.10
CA ASP A 43 11.95 2.44 -8.62
C ASP A 43 10.76 1.49 -8.86
N GLY A 44 10.67 0.96 -10.08
CA GLY A 44 9.58 0.10 -10.54
C GLY A 44 8.26 0.83 -10.87
N ARG A 45 8.24 2.17 -10.85
CA ARG A 45 7.06 3.01 -11.15
C ARG A 45 7.37 4.15 -12.11
N GLU A 46 8.50 4.09 -12.78
CA GLU A 46 9.02 5.17 -13.62
C GLU A 46 8.04 5.53 -14.74
N SER A 47 7.32 4.54 -15.28
CA SER A 47 6.34 4.72 -16.37
C SER A 47 4.96 5.20 -15.90
N ASP A 48 4.63 5.11 -14.62
CA ASP A 48 3.28 5.29 -14.12
C ASP A 48 2.97 6.76 -13.79
N TYR A 49 4.01 7.56 -13.57
CA TYR A 49 3.88 8.96 -13.14
C TYR A 49 4.82 9.86 -13.95
N THR A 50 4.54 11.16 -13.89
CA THR A 50 5.52 12.18 -14.26
C THR A 50 6.32 12.55 -13.02
N TRP A 51 7.62 12.21 -13.00
CA TRP A 51 8.47 12.33 -11.83
C TRP A 51 9.34 13.58 -11.83
N THR A 52 9.66 14.10 -10.65
CA THR A 52 10.87 14.91 -10.49
C THR A 52 12.12 14.06 -10.62
N THR A 53 13.28 14.68 -10.74
CA THR A 53 14.57 14.04 -10.44
C THR A 53 14.50 13.48 -9.00
N PRO A 54 15.07 12.29 -8.73
CA PRO A 54 15.16 11.79 -7.37
C PRO A 54 15.89 12.78 -6.48
N TYR A 55 15.43 12.93 -5.24
CA TYR A 55 15.96 13.93 -4.33
C TYR A 55 16.50 13.35 -3.02
N ILE A 56 16.09 12.15 -2.63
CA ILE A 56 16.55 11.43 -1.44
C ILE A 56 16.75 9.95 -1.78
N ASP A 57 17.91 9.41 -1.41
CA ASP A 57 18.16 7.98 -1.38
C ASP A 57 17.42 7.35 -0.19
N ASN A 58 16.79 6.21 -0.41
CA ASN A 58 16.07 5.44 0.60
C ASN A 58 16.44 3.95 0.54
N SER A 59 15.92 3.18 1.50
CA SER A 59 16.07 1.73 1.55
C SER A 59 14.83 1.11 2.18
N GLN A 60 14.49 -0.11 1.77
CA GLN A 60 13.57 -0.94 2.50
C GLN A 60 14.32 -1.69 3.60
N VAL A 61 13.84 -1.54 4.84
CA VAL A 61 14.46 -2.09 6.04
C VAL A 61 13.49 -2.96 6.81
N VAL A 62 14.03 -3.79 7.69
CA VAL A 62 13.23 -4.68 8.54
C VAL A 62 13.29 -4.23 9.98
N ILE A 63 12.11 -4.06 10.58
CA ILE A 63 11.90 -3.72 11.98
C ILE A 63 11.44 -4.95 12.75
N VAL A 64 12.03 -5.16 13.90
CA VAL A 64 11.69 -6.24 14.84
C VAL A 64 11.58 -5.70 16.27
N LYS A 65 11.01 -6.46 17.18
CA LYS A 65 11.09 -6.13 18.62
C LYS A 65 12.53 -6.06 19.08
N SER A 66 12.85 -5.19 20.03
CA SER A 66 14.22 -5.04 20.55
C SER A 66 14.77 -6.32 21.19
N ASP A 67 13.91 -7.16 21.76
CA ASP A 67 14.22 -8.46 22.37
C ASP A 67 14.12 -9.64 21.40
N SER A 68 13.83 -9.38 20.10
CA SER A 68 13.74 -10.43 19.09
C SER A 68 15.07 -11.12 18.83
N SER A 69 15.03 -12.42 18.58
CA SER A 69 16.19 -13.23 18.16
C SER A 69 16.55 -13.06 16.68
N ILE A 70 15.74 -12.34 15.89
CA ILE A 70 15.97 -12.06 14.47
C ILE A 70 17.05 -10.98 14.36
N ASN A 71 18.22 -11.30 13.77
CA ASN A 71 19.36 -10.38 13.65
C ASN A 71 19.77 -10.14 12.19
N SER A 72 19.29 -10.96 11.26
CA SER A 72 19.61 -10.91 9.84
C SER A 72 18.36 -11.18 9.00
N LEU A 73 18.40 -10.85 7.70
CA LEU A 73 17.30 -11.18 6.79
C LEU A 73 17.05 -12.69 6.69
N SER A 74 18.09 -13.51 6.80
CA SER A 74 17.95 -14.98 6.78
C SER A 74 17.16 -15.53 7.96
N ASP A 75 17.14 -14.84 9.10
CA ASP A 75 16.38 -15.26 10.29
C ASP A 75 14.85 -15.07 10.11
N LEU A 76 14.42 -14.40 9.02
CA LEU A 76 13.03 -14.26 8.67
C LEU A 76 12.39 -15.55 8.11
N ALA A 77 13.18 -16.56 7.82
CA ALA A 77 12.67 -17.86 7.39
C ALA A 77 11.73 -18.45 8.46
N GLY A 78 10.53 -18.85 8.04
CA GLY A 78 9.48 -19.36 8.92
C GLY A 78 8.82 -18.31 9.83
N LYS A 79 9.06 -17.01 9.60
CA LYS A 79 8.48 -15.89 10.34
C LYS A 79 7.28 -15.28 9.61
N VAL A 80 6.44 -14.59 10.36
CA VAL A 80 5.35 -13.80 9.83
C VAL A 80 5.85 -12.38 9.62
N VAL A 81 5.97 -11.97 8.35
CA VAL A 81 6.42 -10.64 7.97
C VAL A 81 5.23 -9.83 7.48
N VAL A 82 5.15 -8.56 7.87
CA VAL A 82 4.11 -7.63 7.43
C VAL A 82 4.71 -6.49 6.63
N VAL A 83 3.98 -6.08 5.58
CA VAL A 83 4.28 -4.92 4.74
C VAL A 83 3.02 -4.09 4.56
N GLN A 84 3.16 -2.83 4.18
CA GLN A 84 2.00 -2.05 3.73
C GLN A 84 1.57 -2.52 2.34
N SER A 85 0.25 -2.54 2.10
CA SER A 85 -0.32 -2.83 0.78
C SER A 85 0.21 -1.84 -0.25
N ASP A 86 0.48 -2.32 -1.46
CA ASP A 86 0.95 -1.51 -2.61
C ASP A 86 2.21 -0.66 -2.32
N SER A 87 3.02 -1.09 -1.35
CA SER A 87 4.29 -0.44 -0.98
C SER A 87 5.48 -0.99 -1.75
N SER A 88 6.59 -0.24 -1.73
CA SER A 88 7.87 -0.70 -2.27
C SER A 88 8.42 -1.92 -1.52
N ALA A 89 8.14 -2.03 -0.21
CA ALA A 89 8.47 -3.22 0.56
C ALA A 89 7.75 -4.47 0.02
N LEU A 90 6.47 -4.35 -0.35
CA LEU A 90 5.75 -5.45 -1.00
C LEU A 90 6.33 -5.77 -2.37
N ALA A 91 6.59 -4.74 -3.18
CA ALA A 91 7.17 -4.89 -4.52
C ALA A 91 8.57 -5.54 -4.47
N ALA A 92 9.40 -5.21 -3.48
CA ALA A 92 10.71 -5.82 -3.30
C ALA A 92 10.65 -7.34 -3.07
N PHE A 93 9.54 -7.87 -2.55
CA PHE A 93 9.36 -9.29 -2.31
C PHE A 93 8.55 -10.03 -3.39
N THR A 94 7.66 -9.33 -4.10
CA THR A 94 6.65 -9.96 -4.96
C THR A 94 6.55 -9.34 -6.35
N GLY A 95 7.21 -8.20 -6.60
CA GLY A 95 7.21 -7.51 -7.89
C GLY A 95 7.86 -8.35 -9.00
N GLU A 96 7.52 -8.05 -10.24
CA GLU A 96 8.11 -8.71 -11.41
C GLU A 96 9.61 -8.44 -11.53
N ASP A 97 10.05 -7.25 -11.12
CA ASP A 97 11.44 -6.79 -11.11
C ASP A 97 12.15 -7.02 -9.75
N ALA A 98 11.50 -7.74 -8.81
CA ALA A 98 12.09 -8.02 -7.52
C ALA A 98 13.36 -8.88 -7.64
N GLU A 99 14.39 -8.51 -6.87
CA GLU A 99 15.65 -9.26 -6.82
C GLU A 99 15.40 -10.74 -6.49
N PRO A 100 16.02 -11.70 -7.21
CA PRO A 100 15.78 -13.13 -7.00
C PRO A 100 16.01 -13.57 -5.54
N GLU A 101 16.95 -12.92 -4.84
CA GLU A 101 17.26 -13.20 -3.44
C GLU A 101 16.10 -12.81 -2.52
N ASN A 102 15.46 -11.65 -2.77
CA ASN A 102 14.32 -11.17 -2.02
C ASN A 102 13.07 -12.04 -2.27
N VAL A 103 12.86 -12.47 -3.52
CA VAL A 103 11.79 -13.41 -3.87
C VAL A 103 12.00 -14.76 -3.17
N ALA A 104 13.24 -15.26 -3.13
CA ALA A 104 13.57 -16.51 -2.42
C ALA A 104 13.37 -16.35 -0.90
N LEU A 105 13.75 -15.20 -0.35
CA LEU A 105 13.56 -14.85 1.05
C LEU A 105 12.07 -14.84 1.40
N ALA A 106 11.25 -14.15 0.61
CA ALA A 106 9.81 -14.07 0.81
C ALA A 106 9.12 -15.45 0.79
N LYS A 107 9.56 -16.34 -0.09
CA LYS A 107 9.08 -17.74 -0.14
C LYS A 107 9.44 -18.55 1.10
N SER A 108 10.44 -18.12 1.86
CA SER A 108 10.85 -18.77 3.11
C SER A 108 10.03 -18.32 4.33
N PHE A 109 9.27 -17.23 4.23
CA PHE A 109 8.41 -16.75 5.31
C PHE A 109 7.31 -17.74 5.64
N ALA A 110 6.84 -17.76 6.89
CA ALA A 110 5.59 -18.46 7.23
C ALA A 110 4.40 -17.80 6.52
N SER A 111 4.37 -16.46 6.50
CA SER A 111 3.44 -15.68 5.69
C SER A 111 3.98 -14.26 5.48
N LEU A 112 3.63 -13.67 4.33
CA LEU A 112 3.78 -12.24 4.06
C LEU A 112 2.39 -11.61 4.14
N GLN A 113 2.15 -10.80 5.16
CA GLN A 113 0.85 -10.14 5.40
C GLN A 113 0.88 -8.71 4.92
N GLN A 114 -0.27 -8.21 4.47
CA GLN A 114 -0.44 -6.84 4.05
C GLN A 114 -1.36 -6.09 5.02
N VAL A 115 -1.02 -4.83 5.31
CA VAL A 115 -1.82 -3.91 6.14
C VAL A 115 -2.01 -2.59 5.42
N GLY A 116 -3.06 -1.86 5.77
CA GLY A 116 -3.35 -0.55 5.14
C GLY A 116 -2.42 0.56 5.63
N ASP A 117 -1.89 0.45 6.85
CA ASP A 117 -1.03 1.47 7.46
C ASP A 117 0.00 0.89 8.43
N TYR A 118 1.06 1.65 8.69
CA TYR A 118 2.14 1.22 9.58
C TYR A 118 1.76 1.22 11.06
N ASN A 119 0.76 1.98 11.51
CA ASN A 119 0.29 1.91 12.90
C ASN A 119 -0.28 0.53 13.20
N GLY A 120 -1.09 -0.01 12.28
CA GLY A 120 -1.60 -1.37 12.34
C GLY A 120 -0.47 -2.41 12.35
N ALA A 121 0.57 -2.22 11.53
CA ALA A 121 1.75 -3.09 11.50
C ALA A 121 2.47 -3.12 12.86
N PHE A 122 2.75 -1.95 13.44
CA PHE A 122 3.41 -1.86 14.74
C PHE A 122 2.56 -2.42 15.89
N MET A 123 1.23 -2.22 15.87
CA MET A 123 0.32 -2.86 16.83
C MET A 123 0.39 -4.39 16.76
N ASN A 124 0.41 -4.94 15.55
CA ASN A 124 0.52 -6.37 15.32
C ASN A 124 1.89 -6.91 15.80
N LEU A 125 2.97 -6.18 15.54
CA LEU A 125 4.31 -6.53 15.99
C LEU A 125 4.40 -6.48 17.52
N GLU A 126 3.83 -5.47 18.16
CA GLU A 126 3.81 -5.34 19.63
C GLU A 126 3.00 -6.46 20.28
N ALA A 127 1.85 -6.81 19.72
CA ALA A 127 1.01 -7.92 20.17
C ALA A 127 1.65 -9.30 19.94
N GLY A 128 2.67 -9.39 19.07
CA GLY A 128 3.34 -10.65 18.73
C GLY A 128 2.55 -11.52 17.73
N SER A 129 1.59 -10.93 17.02
CA SER A 129 0.88 -11.60 15.92
C SER A 129 1.69 -11.65 14.64
N VAL A 130 2.70 -10.78 14.52
CA VAL A 130 3.73 -10.80 13.47
C VAL A 130 5.11 -10.71 14.10
N ASP A 131 6.14 -11.15 13.37
CA ASP A 131 7.51 -11.21 13.86
C ASP A 131 8.36 -10.02 13.39
N ALA A 132 8.05 -9.46 12.23
CA ALA A 132 8.79 -8.37 11.60
C ALA A 132 7.91 -7.50 10.71
N ILE A 133 8.33 -6.23 10.53
CA ILE A 133 7.76 -5.28 9.58
C ILE A 133 8.85 -4.93 8.56
N CYS A 134 8.55 -4.99 7.25
CA CYS A 134 9.40 -4.39 6.25
C CYS A 134 8.78 -3.07 5.78
N MET A 135 9.60 -2.00 5.76
CA MET A 135 9.14 -0.64 5.51
C MET A 135 10.27 0.29 5.09
N ASP A 136 9.92 1.49 4.66
CA ASP A 136 10.85 2.55 4.31
C ASP A 136 11.72 2.99 5.50
N MET A 137 13.02 3.14 5.28
CA MET A 137 14.00 3.51 6.32
C MET A 137 13.68 4.86 6.96
N GLY A 138 13.26 5.86 6.17
CA GLY A 138 12.90 7.18 6.69
C GLY A 138 11.71 7.11 7.65
N VAL A 139 10.67 6.36 7.28
CA VAL A 139 9.49 6.13 8.13
C VAL A 139 9.87 5.29 9.35
N ALA A 140 10.72 4.27 9.17
CA ALA A 140 11.20 3.43 10.26
C ALA A 140 11.95 4.24 11.33
N ASN A 141 12.84 5.13 10.93
CA ASN A 141 13.58 6.00 11.85
C ASN A 141 12.64 6.91 12.66
N TYR A 142 11.65 7.51 12.00
CA TYR A 142 10.64 8.33 12.68
C TYR A 142 9.85 7.50 13.72
N GLU A 143 9.35 6.34 13.33
CA GLU A 143 8.55 5.46 14.20
C GLU A 143 9.37 4.90 15.37
N LEU A 144 10.63 4.52 15.14
CA LEU A 144 11.53 4.02 16.18
C LEU A 144 11.81 5.09 17.24
N ASN A 145 12.05 6.34 16.81
CA ASN A 145 12.24 7.48 17.70
C ASN A 145 10.97 7.76 18.54
N ALA A 146 9.81 7.73 17.90
CA ALA A 146 8.52 7.98 18.57
C ALA A 146 8.15 6.88 19.58
N ARG A 147 8.59 5.63 19.34
CA ARG A 147 8.19 4.45 20.13
C ARG A 147 9.18 4.04 21.22
N GLY A 148 10.27 4.80 21.43
CA GLY A 148 11.09 4.73 22.65
C GLY A 148 11.82 3.40 22.88
N GLY A 149 12.50 2.85 21.86
CA GLY A 149 13.42 1.71 22.02
C GLY A 149 12.75 0.33 22.15
N ARG A 150 11.44 0.23 21.97
CA ARG A 150 10.71 -1.05 21.96
C ARG A 150 11.01 -1.93 20.76
N PHE A 151 11.45 -1.31 19.68
CA PHE A 151 11.74 -1.91 18.40
C PHE A 151 13.14 -1.53 17.94
N ARG A 152 13.69 -2.30 17.03
CA ARG A 152 14.98 -2.02 16.38
C ARG A 152 14.94 -2.37 14.90
N MET A 153 15.79 -1.71 14.14
CA MET A 153 16.03 -1.97 12.74
C MET A 153 17.15 -3.02 12.59
N LEU A 154 17.03 -3.90 11.61
CA LEU A 154 18.15 -4.75 11.19
C LEU A 154 19.18 -3.92 10.42
N SER A 155 20.44 -4.32 10.49
CA SER A 155 21.53 -3.66 9.75
C SER A 155 21.57 -3.98 8.26
N GLN A 156 20.86 -5.01 7.82
CA GLN A 156 20.75 -5.39 6.42
C GLN A 156 19.52 -4.75 5.81
N HIS A 157 19.66 -4.22 4.59
CA HIS A 157 18.57 -3.65 3.81
C HIS A 157 18.03 -4.68 2.84
N VAL A 158 16.73 -4.61 2.57
CA VAL A 158 16.04 -5.46 1.59
C VAL A 158 16.28 -4.93 0.17
N SER A 159 16.18 -3.61 0.01
CA SER A 159 16.47 -2.93 -1.26
C SER A 159 16.98 -1.51 -1.00
N ASN A 160 17.67 -0.95 -2.00
CA ASN A 160 17.98 0.47 -2.07
C ASN A 160 17.11 1.07 -3.17
N GLU A 161 16.61 2.27 -2.94
CA GLU A 161 15.66 2.94 -3.81
C GLU A 161 15.79 4.45 -3.71
N GLN A 162 15.12 5.20 -4.58
CA GLN A 162 15.16 6.66 -4.59
C GLN A 162 13.76 7.26 -4.50
N TYR A 163 13.64 8.33 -3.73
CA TYR A 163 12.41 9.10 -3.63
C TYR A 163 12.34 10.19 -4.69
N GLY A 164 11.20 10.24 -5.37
CA GLY A 164 10.79 11.34 -6.23
C GLY A 164 9.45 11.93 -5.79
N ILE A 165 9.05 13.01 -6.45
CA ILE A 165 7.69 13.54 -6.33
C ILE A 165 6.93 13.09 -7.57
N GLY A 166 5.84 12.33 -7.34
CA GLY A 166 5.01 11.79 -8.40
C GLY A 166 3.86 12.72 -8.76
N PHE A 167 3.74 13.07 -10.03
CA PHE A 167 2.64 13.84 -10.60
C PHE A 167 1.82 12.96 -11.53
N LYS A 168 0.57 13.35 -11.79
CA LYS A 168 -0.24 12.71 -12.82
C LYS A 168 0.54 12.64 -14.12
N LEU A 169 0.50 11.49 -14.78
CA LEU A 169 1.22 11.25 -16.03
C LEU A 169 0.89 12.33 -17.06
N GLY A 170 1.92 12.97 -17.60
CA GLY A 170 1.83 14.09 -18.54
C GLY A 170 1.73 15.49 -17.91
N ASN A 171 1.66 15.62 -16.57
CA ASN A 171 1.65 16.93 -15.90
C ASN A 171 3.07 17.47 -15.72
N THR A 172 3.74 17.78 -16.84
CA THR A 172 5.12 18.27 -16.87
C THR A 172 5.23 19.71 -16.38
N GLU A 173 4.22 20.57 -16.62
CA GLU A 173 4.27 21.99 -16.24
C GLU A 173 4.42 22.17 -14.73
N LEU A 174 3.64 21.46 -13.93
CA LEU A 174 3.73 21.55 -12.46
C LEU A 174 5.01 20.88 -11.95
N ARG A 175 5.36 19.70 -12.52
CA ARG A 175 6.61 19.01 -12.21
C ARG A 175 7.83 19.92 -12.41
N ASP A 176 7.92 20.60 -13.57
CA ASP A 176 9.06 21.45 -13.91
C ASP A 176 9.19 22.64 -12.96
N LYS A 177 8.09 23.25 -12.55
CA LYS A 177 8.08 24.32 -11.54
C LYS A 177 8.58 23.82 -10.18
N VAL A 178 8.12 22.65 -9.72
CA VAL A 178 8.57 22.05 -8.47
C VAL A 178 10.05 21.68 -8.58
N GLN A 179 10.46 21.02 -9.68
CA GLN A 179 11.83 20.60 -9.93
C GLN A 179 12.79 21.78 -9.94
N SER A 180 12.49 22.86 -10.67
CA SER A 180 13.35 24.05 -10.70
C SER A 180 13.48 24.70 -9.32
N THR A 181 12.39 24.75 -8.55
CA THR A 181 12.43 25.29 -7.19
C THR A 181 13.28 24.43 -6.24
N LEU A 182 13.24 23.10 -6.37
CA LEU A 182 14.10 22.20 -5.59
C LEU A 182 15.58 22.41 -5.91
N LEU A 183 15.92 22.61 -7.21
CA LEU A 183 17.29 22.92 -7.63
C LEU A 183 17.74 24.28 -7.10
N ASP A 184 16.90 25.31 -7.17
CA ASP A 184 17.19 26.63 -6.57
C ASP A 184 17.44 26.52 -5.06
N MET A 185 16.67 25.64 -4.36
CA MET A 185 16.86 25.37 -2.94
C MET A 185 18.17 24.61 -2.64
N LEU A 186 18.60 23.75 -3.57
CA LEU A 186 19.89 23.06 -3.47
C LEU A 186 21.04 24.07 -3.62
N ASP A 187 20.95 24.94 -4.62
CA ASP A 187 21.99 25.96 -4.92
C ASP A 187 22.16 26.99 -3.80
N ASP A 188 21.07 27.41 -3.15
CA ASP A 188 21.12 28.39 -2.06
C ASP A 188 21.32 27.78 -0.66
N GLY A 189 21.44 26.45 -0.57
CA GLY A 189 21.65 25.69 0.66
C GLY A 189 20.41 25.49 1.53
N THR A 190 19.23 25.98 1.11
CA THR A 190 17.97 25.79 1.86
C THR A 190 17.57 24.32 1.91
N PHE A 191 17.80 23.58 0.82
CA PHE A 191 17.51 22.15 0.77
C PHE A 191 18.30 21.38 1.84
N LEU A 192 19.61 21.62 1.90
CA LEU A 192 20.50 21.02 2.89
C LEU A 192 20.08 21.36 4.32
N SER A 193 19.77 22.63 4.59
CA SER A 193 19.34 23.07 5.93
C SER A 193 18.05 22.36 6.39
N ILE A 194 17.10 22.14 5.46
CA ILE A 194 15.88 21.40 5.78
C ILE A 194 16.19 19.91 5.98
N ALA A 195 17.08 19.32 5.19
CA ALA A 195 17.47 17.91 5.35
C ALA A 195 18.16 17.65 6.70
N GLU A 196 19.07 18.55 7.12
CA GLU A 196 19.74 18.51 8.42
C GLU A 196 18.74 18.53 9.60
N GLU A 197 17.66 19.30 9.50
CA GLU A 197 16.59 19.33 10.50
C GLU A 197 15.96 17.95 10.74
N TRP A 198 16.01 17.06 9.73
CA TRP A 198 15.43 15.74 9.72
C TRP A 198 16.46 14.61 9.78
N GLY A 199 17.76 14.94 9.82
CA GLY A 199 18.85 13.95 9.81
C GLY A 199 18.94 13.16 8.51
N LEU A 200 18.65 13.82 7.37
CA LEU A 200 18.62 13.23 6.03
C LEU A 200 19.69 13.82 5.10
N GLU A 201 20.64 14.57 5.64
CA GLU A 201 21.69 15.26 4.86
C GLU A 201 22.56 14.30 4.05
N GLU A 202 22.86 13.11 4.61
CA GLU A 202 23.66 12.08 3.94
C GLU A 202 22.88 11.32 2.85
N SER A 203 21.57 11.45 2.86
CA SER A 203 20.68 10.77 1.89
C SER A 203 20.30 11.65 0.69
N ILE A 204 20.81 12.89 0.61
CA ILE A 204 20.49 13.77 -0.49
C ILE A 204 21.15 13.25 -1.77
N CYS A 205 20.34 12.94 -2.79
CA CYS A 205 20.80 12.54 -4.12
C CYS A 205 20.42 13.54 -5.23
N LEU A 206 19.69 14.61 -4.88
CA LEU A 206 19.32 15.66 -5.84
C LEU A 206 20.55 16.32 -6.42
N SER A 207 20.68 16.32 -7.75
CA SER A 207 21.77 16.95 -8.49
C SER A 207 21.24 17.60 -9.77
N ALA A 208 21.81 18.73 -10.14
CA ALA A 208 21.52 19.39 -11.41
C ALA A 208 21.94 18.54 -12.63
N ASP A 209 22.92 17.66 -12.45
CA ASP A 209 23.43 16.78 -13.50
C ASP A 209 22.50 15.57 -13.78
N ASN A 210 21.62 15.25 -12.85
CA ASN A 210 20.71 14.11 -12.92
C ASN A 210 19.29 14.52 -13.34
N VAL A 211 19.11 15.69 -13.95
CA VAL A 211 17.79 16.15 -14.40
C VAL A 211 17.23 15.16 -15.41
N VAL A 212 16.17 14.45 -15.01
CA VAL A 212 15.45 13.52 -15.87
C VAL A 212 14.77 14.35 -16.97
N ASN A 213 15.27 14.22 -18.19
CA ASN A 213 14.60 14.79 -19.35
C ASN A 213 13.49 13.87 -19.81
N ASP A 214 12.33 14.41 -20.16
CA ASP A 214 11.17 13.65 -20.68
C ASP A 214 11.52 12.78 -21.91
N SER A 215 12.64 13.07 -22.59
CA SER A 215 13.19 12.24 -23.66
C SER A 215 13.75 10.90 -23.18
N ASP A 216 14.20 10.84 -21.92
CA ASP A 216 14.80 9.63 -21.32
C ASP A 216 13.71 8.74 -20.68
N LEU A 217 12.61 9.38 -20.29
CA LEU A 217 11.34 8.75 -19.91
C LEU A 217 10.39 8.71 -21.13
N ALA A 218 10.89 8.36 -22.32
CA ALA A 218 10.04 8.12 -23.47
C ALA A 218 9.06 6.99 -23.09
N VAL A 219 8.02 7.37 -22.37
CA VAL A 219 6.82 6.58 -22.21
C VAL A 219 6.37 6.28 -23.64
N ASP A 220 6.65 5.07 -24.07
CA ASP A 220 5.92 4.50 -25.16
C ASP A 220 4.46 4.77 -24.81
N LYS A 221 3.80 5.69 -25.54
CA LYS A 221 2.38 5.96 -25.36
C LYS A 221 1.71 4.65 -25.69
N GLY A 222 1.67 3.77 -24.70
CA GLY A 222 1.10 2.45 -24.77
C GLY A 222 -0.24 2.63 -25.43
N ASN A 223 -0.44 1.95 -26.51
CA ASN A 223 -1.62 2.07 -27.35
C ASN A 223 -2.82 2.06 -26.41
N PHE A 224 -3.62 3.14 -26.32
CA PHE A 224 -4.82 3.24 -25.47
C PHE A 224 -5.63 1.93 -25.44
N PHE A 225 -5.63 1.21 -26.58
CA PHE A 225 -6.28 -0.09 -26.71
C PHE A 225 -5.56 -1.22 -25.97
N VAL A 226 -4.24 -1.13 -25.70
CA VAL A 226 -3.48 -2.12 -24.94
C VAL A 226 -3.72 -1.89 -23.45
N GLU A 227 -3.69 -0.64 -22.99
CA GLU A 227 -4.05 -0.29 -21.61
C GLU A 227 -5.53 -0.59 -21.32
N LEU A 228 -6.43 -0.23 -22.23
CA LEU A 228 -7.85 -0.59 -22.13
C LEU A 228 -8.01 -2.11 -22.06
N GLY A 229 -7.22 -2.86 -22.84
CA GLY A 229 -7.20 -4.32 -22.81
C GLY A 229 -6.77 -4.90 -21.46
N SER A 230 -5.74 -4.34 -20.84
CA SER A 230 -5.26 -4.77 -19.51
C SER A 230 -6.27 -4.46 -18.41
N VAL A 231 -6.85 -3.27 -18.42
CA VAL A 231 -7.91 -2.86 -17.47
C VAL A 231 -9.15 -3.73 -17.63
N VAL A 232 -9.60 -3.97 -18.87
CA VAL A 232 -10.74 -4.84 -19.17
C VAL A 232 -10.47 -6.28 -18.74
N SER A 233 -9.24 -6.78 -18.91
CA SER A 233 -8.85 -8.12 -18.47
C SER A 233 -8.92 -8.25 -16.94
N LYS A 234 -8.35 -7.31 -16.20
CA LYS A 234 -8.42 -7.28 -14.73
C LYS A 234 -9.86 -7.14 -14.22
N LEU A 235 -10.66 -6.28 -14.87
CA LEU A 235 -12.07 -6.10 -14.56
C LEU A 235 -12.89 -7.36 -14.87
N ALA A 236 -12.56 -8.08 -15.95
CA ALA A 236 -13.23 -9.31 -16.36
C ALA A 236 -13.04 -10.44 -15.34
N GLU A 237 -11.89 -10.56 -14.72
CA GLU A 237 -11.64 -11.54 -13.65
C GLU A 237 -12.52 -11.27 -12.42
N GLY A 238 -12.60 -10.02 -11.96
CA GLY A 238 -13.49 -9.62 -10.86
C GLY A 238 -14.96 -9.81 -11.20
N MET A 239 -15.35 -9.50 -12.43
CA MET A 239 -16.72 -9.69 -12.93
C MET A 239 -17.10 -11.16 -13.04
N LEU A 240 -16.17 -12.02 -13.49
CA LEU A 240 -16.37 -13.48 -13.55
C LEU A 240 -16.55 -14.07 -12.14
N ALA A 241 -15.73 -13.66 -11.18
CA ALA A 241 -15.85 -14.07 -9.78
C ALA A 241 -17.21 -13.64 -9.20
N SER A 242 -17.62 -12.41 -9.41
CA SER A 242 -18.91 -11.88 -8.95
C SER A 242 -20.10 -12.61 -9.61
N LEU A 243 -20.00 -12.89 -10.92
CA LEU A 243 -21.01 -13.65 -11.66
C LEU A 243 -21.09 -15.10 -11.17
N ALA A 244 -19.95 -15.73 -10.90
CA ALA A 244 -19.91 -17.10 -10.36
C ALA A 244 -20.57 -17.16 -8.98
N ILE A 245 -20.28 -16.21 -8.09
CA ILE A 245 -20.92 -16.11 -6.77
C ILE A 245 -22.44 -15.89 -6.92
N PHE A 246 -22.84 -15.01 -7.84
CA PHE A 246 -24.27 -14.74 -8.11
C PHE A 246 -24.99 -16.00 -8.58
N VAL A 247 -24.44 -16.71 -9.58
CA VAL A 247 -25.03 -17.95 -10.12
C VAL A 247 -25.09 -19.04 -9.04
N LEU A 248 -23.99 -19.25 -8.29
CA LEU A 248 -23.97 -20.20 -7.17
C LEU A 248 -25.03 -19.87 -6.13
N THR A 249 -25.13 -18.60 -5.75
CA THR A 249 -26.15 -18.14 -4.79
C THR A 249 -27.55 -18.42 -5.31
N LEU A 250 -27.81 -18.17 -6.57
CA LEU A 250 -29.12 -18.40 -7.21
C LEU A 250 -29.47 -19.89 -7.29
N VAL A 251 -28.51 -20.73 -7.68
CA VAL A 251 -28.64 -22.18 -7.79
C VAL A 251 -28.94 -22.83 -6.41
N PHE A 252 -28.27 -22.37 -5.34
CA PHE A 252 -28.45 -22.92 -4.01
C PHE A 252 -29.63 -22.29 -3.27
N SER A 253 -29.94 -21.02 -3.47
CA SER A 253 -31.04 -20.35 -2.75
C SER A 253 -32.42 -20.83 -3.16
N LEU A 254 -32.64 -21.16 -4.44
CA LEU A 254 -33.92 -21.64 -4.93
C LEU A 254 -34.31 -23.01 -4.32
N PRO A 255 -33.45 -24.06 -4.40
CA PRO A 255 -33.76 -25.35 -3.76
C PRO A 255 -33.91 -25.24 -2.24
N LEU A 256 -33.04 -24.42 -1.59
CA LEU A 256 -33.07 -24.21 -0.15
C LEU A 256 -34.38 -23.51 0.27
N GLY A 257 -34.81 -22.51 -0.50
CA GLY A 257 -36.11 -21.85 -0.29
C GLY A 257 -37.29 -22.78 -0.43
N LEU A 258 -37.30 -23.67 -1.45
CA LEU A 258 -38.30 -24.71 -1.63
C LEU A 258 -38.28 -25.69 -0.48
N LEU A 259 -37.12 -26.13 -0.04
CA LEU A 259 -36.99 -27.06 1.10
C LEU A 259 -37.53 -26.43 2.37
N LEU A 260 -37.22 -25.18 2.66
CA LEU A 260 -37.80 -24.44 3.79
C LEU A 260 -39.32 -24.29 3.69
N MET A 261 -39.85 -24.10 2.47
CA MET A 261 -41.30 -24.09 2.23
C MET A 261 -41.95 -25.44 2.60
N PHE A 262 -41.38 -26.56 2.15
CA PHE A 262 -41.87 -27.89 2.50
C PHE A 262 -41.80 -28.18 4.00
N VAL A 263 -40.69 -27.80 4.65
CA VAL A 263 -40.52 -27.91 6.10
C VAL A 263 -41.59 -27.10 6.84
N ARG A 264 -41.90 -25.89 6.36
CA ARG A 264 -42.98 -25.04 6.92
C ARG A 264 -44.38 -25.66 6.76
N LEU A 265 -44.62 -26.41 5.68
CA LEU A 265 -45.90 -27.09 5.39
C LEU A 265 -45.98 -28.45 6.07
N SER A 266 -44.97 -28.90 6.78
CA SER A 266 -44.94 -30.19 7.49
C SER A 266 -46.12 -30.31 8.49
N LYS A 267 -46.68 -31.50 8.56
CA LYS A 267 -47.73 -31.87 9.54
C LYS A 267 -47.20 -31.98 10.98
N VAL A 268 -45.86 -32.07 11.14
CA VAL A 268 -45.21 -32.18 12.45
C VAL A 268 -45.04 -30.78 13.05
N ASN A 269 -45.75 -30.53 14.16
CA ASN A 269 -45.76 -29.19 14.79
C ASN A 269 -44.40 -28.67 15.23
N VAL A 270 -43.51 -29.55 15.70
CA VAL A 270 -42.15 -29.17 16.15
C VAL A 270 -41.32 -28.66 14.98
N ILE A 271 -41.30 -29.36 13.85
CA ILE A 271 -40.54 -29.00 12.65
C ILE A 271 -41.04 -27.66 12.10
N ARG A 272 -42.34 -27.47 12.04
CA ARG A 272 -42.98 -26.23 11.61
C ARG A 272 -42.62 -25.04 12.52
N TRP A 273 -42.56 -25.29 13.84
CA TRP A 273 -42.21 -24.25 14.83
C TRP A 273 -40.75 -23.82 14.68
N ILE A 274 -39.82 -24.77 14.54
CA ILE A 274 -38.37 -24.49 14.30
C ILE A 274 -38.21 -23.68 13.02
N ALA A 275 -38.84 -24.04 11.90
CA ALA A 275 -38.77 -23.32 10.66
C ALA A 275 -39.29 -21.86 10.77
N LYS A 276 -40.38 -21.66 11.56
CA LYS A 276 -40.89 -20.29 11.81
C LYS A 276 -39.91 -19.43 12.57
N ILE A 277 -39.25 -19.96 13.61
CA ILE A 277 -38.24 -19.23 14.38
C ILE A 277 -37.05 -18.87 13.50
N TYR A 278 -36.53 -19.85 12.74
CA TYR A 278 -35.43 -19.63 11.83
C TYR A 278 -35.73 -18.49 10.82
N ILE A 279 -36.86 -18.56 10.14
CA ILE A 279 -37.29 -17.54 9.18
C ILE A 279 -37.47 -16.17 9.86
N SER A 280 -38.00 -16.16 11.09
CA SER A 280 -38.19 -14.91 11.84
C SER A 280 -36.86 -14.24 12.19
N ILE A 281 -35.86 -15.00 12.62
CA ILE A 281 -34.52 -14.52 12.93
C ILE A 281 -33.85 -13.99 11.65
N MET A 282 -33.86 -14.79 10.57
CA MET A 282 -33.22 -14.43 9.30
C MET A 282 -33.83 -13.18 8.63
N ARG A 283 -35.13 -12.93 8.83
CA ARG A 283 -35.83 -11.75 8.32
C ARG A 283 -35.72 -10.53 9.23
N GLY A 284 -35.48 -10.74 10.53
CA GLY A 284 -35.41 -9.69 11.52
C GLY A 284 -34.00 -9.15 11.78
N THR A 285 -32.96 -9.82 11.27
CA THR A 285 -31.55 -9.40 11.46
C THR A 285 -30.95 -8.85 10.18
N PRO A 286 -30.21 -7.74 10.23
CA PRO A 286 -29.47 -7.20 9.09
C PRO A 286 -28.47 -8.23 8.56
N LEU A 287 -28.30 -8.31 7.23
CA LEU A 287 -27.38 -9.25 6.58
C LEU A 287 -25.94 -9.11 7.10
N MET A 288 -25.50 -7.89 7.36
CA MET A 288 -24.16 -7.62 7.93
C MET A 288 -23.95 -8.29 9.28
N LEU A 289 -24.96 -8.27 10.15
CA LEU A 289 -24.89 -8.91 11.46
C LEU A 289 -24.83 -10.44 11.35
N GLN A 290 -25.54 -11.02 10.38
CA GLN A 290 -25.51 -12.47 10.10
C GLN A 290 -24.12 -12.88 9.62
N LEU A 291 -23.50 -12.11 8.71
CA LEU A 291 -22.15 -12.34 8.22
C LEU A 291 -21.11 -12.24 9.34
N LEU A 292 -21.22 -11.23 10.21
CA LEU A 292 -20.35 -11.07 11.38
C LEU A 292 -20.42 -12.27 12.33
N VAL A 293 -21.62 -12.76 12.63
CA VAL A 293 -21.81 -13.93 13.51
C VAL A 293 -21.25 -15.21 12.87
N VAL A 294 -21.41 -15.40 11.55
CA VAL A 294 -20.89 -16.57 10.86
C VAL A 294 -19.35 -16.53 10.75
N PHE A 295 -18.78 -15.35 10.57
CA PHE A 295 -17.34 -15.20 10.37
C PHE A 295 -16.54 -15.19 11.69
N PHE A 296 -17.07 -14.55 12.74
CA PHE A 296 -16.39 -14.41 14.04
C PHE A 296 -16.95 -15.33 15.16
N GLY A 297 -18.13 -15.93 14.98
CA GLY A 297 -18.76 -16.76 16.01
C GLY A 297 -18.14 -18.13 16.28
N PRO A 298 -17.35 -18.73 15.36
CA PRO A 298 -16.68 -20.01 15.62
C PRO A 298 -15.34 -19.92 16.36
N TYR A 299 -14.87 -18.70 16.70
CA TYR A 299 -13.61 -18.45 17.40
C TYR A 299 -13.81 -17.96 18.82
#